data_aeabefcae8d4b2017afcdaa7005f4422
#
_entry.id   aeabefcae8d4b2017afcdaa7005f4422
#
_cell.length_a   1.000
_cell.length_b   1.000
_cell.length_c   1.000
_cell.angle_alpha   90.00
_cell.angle_beta   90.00
_cell.angle_gamma   90.00
#
_symmetry.space_group_name_H-M   'P 1'
#
loop_
_entity.id
_entity.type
_entity.pdbx_description
1 polymer ?
#
loop_
_entity_poly.entity_id
_entity_poly.type
_entity_poly.pdbx_seq_one_letter_code
_entity_poly.pdbx_strand_id
1 'polypeptide(L)'
;QNGNNKPFSQLHINGLYDCINHVFWDTSIDTATKTRECSALTEMIMKHDYPTNSIITADRGYEKYNLMACCIENNQKFLIRTKDINVYSSILSNMNLPDEEFDLDVTKILTRKQTNETKADKQKYTFISNKSDFSYFGTKDYYEMNLRVVRFKITDDTYECLVTNLTRDEFDLNELKKMYHMRWDIETAFKVLKYIIGMMSFHSKKRNFIQQEIYSAILLH
;
A
#
# COMPACT_ATOMS: atom_id res chain seq x y z
N GLN A 1 29.09 -0.57 -18.35
CA GLN A 1 30.35 0.16 -18.27
C GLN A 1 30.12 1.55 -18.82
N ASN A 2 29.89 2.53 -17.98
CA ASN A 2 30.15 3.91 -18.34
C ASN A 2 30.37 4.73 -17.09
N GLY A 3 31.59 5.26 -16.97
CA GLY A 3 31.87 6.61 -16.50
C GLY A 3 31.77 6.83 -15.00
N ASN A 4 32.85 7.16 -14.42
CA ASN A 4 33.17 8.15 -13.37
C ASN A 4 32.04 8.66 -12.42
N ASN A 5 31.04 7.85 -12.09
CA ASN A 5 30.14 8.20 -11.01
C ASN A 5 30.77 7.79 -9.68
N LYS A 6 31.09 8.76 -8.86
CA LYS A 6 31.53 8.52 -7.48
C LYS A 6 30.49 7.64 -6.78
N PRO A 7 30.92 6.61 -6.02
CA PRO A 7 29.99 5.81 -5.25
C PRO A 7 29.21 6.72 -4.28
N PHE A 8 27.89 6.64 -4.32
CA PHE A 8 27.02 7.38 -3.41
C PHE A 8 26.26 6.39 -2.52
N SER A 9 26.04 6.77 -1.29
CA SER A 9 25.17 6.03 -0.37
C SER A 9 23.75 6.53 -0.50
N GLN A 10 22.80 5.62 -0.69
CA GLN A 10 21.40 5.93 -0.79
C GLN A 10 20.64 5.30 0.37
N LEU A 11 19.73 6.06 0.96
CA LEU A 11 18.78 5.60 1.97
C LEU A 11 17.36 5.62 1.39
N HIS A 12 16.56 4.65 1.76
CA HIS A 12 15.15 4.59 1.45
C HIS A 12 14.34 4.96 2.69
N ILE A 13 13.45 5.95 2.56
CA ILE A 13 12.60 6.43 3.64
C ILE A 13 11.18 6.03 3.31
N ASN A 14 10.57 5.24 4.17
CA ASN A 14 9.14 4.95 4.15
C ASN A 14 8.46 5.86 5.17
N GLY A 15 7.36 6.49 4.81
CA GLY A 15 6.61 7.38 5.70
C GLY A 15 5.14 7.03 5.72
N LEU A 16 4.55 7.08 6.91
CA LEU A 16 3.11 7.13 7.11
C LEU A 16 2.75 8.58 7.46
N TYR A 17 1.96 9.20 6.60
CA TYR A 17 1.67 10.63 6.64
C TYR A 17 0.18 10.87 6.89
N ASP A 18 -0.12 11.70 7.87
CA ASP A 18 -1.47 12.17 8.14
C ASP A 18 -1.78 13.34 7.20
N CYS A 19 -2.62 13.09 6.19
CA CYS A 19 -3.00 14.08 5.19
C CYS A 19 -3.93 15.18 5.73
N ILE A 20 -4.54 14.98 6.90
CA ILE A 20 -5.44 15.96 7.52
C ILE A 20 -4.64 16.93 8.39
N ASN A 21 -3.74 16.39 9.21
CA ASN A 21 -2.93 17.20 10.14
C ASN A 21 -1.58 17.61 9.57
N HIS A 22 -1.23 17.12 8.36
CA HIS A 22 0.02 17.40 7.65
C HIS A 22 1.28 17.05 8.45
N VAL A 23 1.27 15.88 9.10
CA VAL A 23 2.41 15.39 9.91
C VAL A 23 2.75 13.95 9.55
N PHE A 24 4.04 13.59 9.69
CA PHE A 24 4.45 12.19 9.62
C PHE A 24 4.10 11.48 10.93
N TRP A 25 3.24 10.47 10.83
CA TRP A 25 2.85 9.64 11.98
C TRP A 25 3.93 8.65 12.37
N ASP A 26 4.52 7.99 11.38
CA ASP A 26 5.67 7.10 11.57
C ASP A 26 6.57 7.09 10.33
N THR A 27 7.83 6.73 10.52
CA THR A 27 8.80 6.62 9.44
C THR A 27 9.79 5.50 9.70
N SER A 28 10.22 4.82 8.64
CA SER A 28 11.34 3.89 8.69
C SER A 28 12.41 4.25 7.68
N ILE A 29 13.68 4.02 8.03
CA ILE A 29 14.84 4.35 7.20
C ILE A 29 15.60 3.05 6.91
N ASP A 30 15.57 2.63 5.66
CA ASP A 30 16.23 1.43 5.16
C ASP A 30 17.42 1.76 4.27
N THR A 31 18.27 0.77 3.99
CA THR A 31 19.27 0.87 2.93
C THR A 31 18.59 0.71 1.58
N ALA A 32 19.05 1.44 0.55
CA ALA A 32 18.45 1.43 -0.79
C ALA A 32 18.37 0.05 -1.46
N THR A 33 19.16 -0.92 -1.01
CA THR A 33 19.14 -2.30 -1.50
C THR A 33 17.96 -3.13 -0.97
N LYS A 34 17.23 -2.62 0.03
CA LYS A 34 16.08 -3.29 0.65
C LYS A 34 14.83 -2.46 0.40
N THR A 35 14.21 -2.64 -0.76
CA THR A 35 12.86 -2.12 -1.00
C THR A 35 11.85 -2.96 -0.23
N ARG A 36 11.45 -2.49 0.95
CA ARG A 36 10.51 -3.17 1.86
C ARG A 36 9.26 -2.34 2.14
N GLU A 37 8.80 -1.58 1.14
CA GLU A 37 7.70 -0.61 1.32
C GLU A 37 6.45 -1.24 1.96
N CYS A 38 5.95 -2.35 1.39
CA CYS A 38 4.78 -3.03 1.97
C CYS A 38 5.05 -3.59 3.38
N SER A 39 6.24 -4.17 3.62
CA SER A 39 6.60 -4.68 4.95
C SER A 39 6.75 -3.55 5.96
N ALA A 40 7.36 -2.43 5.56
CA ALA A 40 7.48 -1.25 6.40
C ALA A 40 6.10 -0.70 6.81
N LEU A 41 5.17 -0.59 5.86
CA LEU A 41 3.80 -0.17 6.17
C LEU A 41 3.09 -1.17 7.08
N THR A 42 3.24 -2.48 6.84
CA THR A 42 2.69 -3.53 7.72
C THR A 42 3.23 -3.40 9.14
N GLU A 43 4.55 -3.21 9.31
CA GLU A 43 5.19 -3.00 10.61
C GLU A 43 4.67 -1.74 11.30
N MET A 44 4.46 -0.64 10.58
CA MET A 44 3.86 0.59 11.10
C MET A 44 2.42 0.38 11.57
N ILE A 45 1.60 -0.33 10.78
CA ILE A 45 0.21 -0.65 11.15
C ILE A 45 0.14 -1.47 12.44
N MET A 46 1.04 -2.46 12.59
CA MET A 46 1.07 -3.33 13.77
C MET A 46 1.65 -2.65 15.02
N LYS A 47 2.42 -1.59 14.85
CA LYS A 47 3.13 -0.89 15.93
C LYS A 47 2.25 0.12 16.68
N HIS A 48 1.23 0.66 16.03
CA HIS A 48 0.44 1.76 16.56
C HIS A 48 -1.05 1.43 16.64
N ASP A 49 -1.69 1.92 17.70
CA ASP A 49 -3.14 1.99 17.80
C ASP A 49 -3.62 3.27 17.11
N TYR A 50 -4.14 3.14 15.90
CA TYR A 50 -4.68 4.27 15.17
C TYR A 50 -6.08 4.65 15.66
N PRO A 51 -6.48 5.93 15.55
CA PRO A 51 -7.87 6.32 15.77
C PRO A 51 -8.81 5.46 14.92
N THR A 52 -9.96 5.08 15.47
CA THR A 52 -10.94 4.18 14.81
C THR A 52 -11.41 4.66 13.44
N ASN A 53 -11.32 5.98 13.19
CA ASN A 53 -11.71 6.59 11.91
C ASN A 53 -10.56 6.75 10.93
N SER A 54 -9.37 6.23 11.23
CA SER A 54 -8.23 6.31 10.32
C SER A 54 -8.40 5.38 9.12
N ILE A 55 -8.07 5.89 7.94
CA ILE A 55 -8.10 5.13 6.68
C ILE A 55 -6.70 5.17 6.07
N ILE A 56 -6.08 4.00 5.89
CA ILE A 56 -4.77 3.88 5.24
C ILE A 56 -4.96 3.97 3.73
N THR A 57 -4.47 5.03 3.11
CA THR A 57 -4.46 5.16 1.65
C THR A 57 -3.10 4.83 1.09
N ALA A 58 -3.04 4.02 0.03
CA ALA A 58 -1.79 3.61 -0.58
C ALA A 58 -1.91 3.45 -2.10
N ASP A 59 -0.77 3.60 -2.80
CA ASP A 59 -0.73 3.44 -4.25
C ASP A 59 -0.67 1.96 -4.69
N ARG A 60 -0.62 1.73 -6.00
CA ARG A 60 -0.58 0.38 -6.59
C ARG A 60 0.69 -0.43 -6.26
N GLY A 61 1.73 0.19 -5.72
CA GLY A 61 2.92 -0.51 -5.21
C GLY A 61 2.61 -1.35 -3.99
N TYR A 62 1.57 -0.96 -3.27
CA TYR A 62 1.07 -1.61 -2.06
C TYR A 62 -0.04 -2.66 -2.32
N GLU A 63 -0.30 -3.01 -3.57
CA GLU A 63 -1.27 -4.04 -3.99
C GLU A 63 -0.81 -5.44 -3.54
N LYS A 64 -0.99 -5.76 -2.25
CA LYS A 64 -0.58 -7.02 -1.62
C LYS A 64 -1.65 -7.56 -0.68
N TYR A 65 -1.99 -8.84 -0.84
CA TYR A 65 -2.94 -9.51 0.07
C TYR A 65 -2.49 -9.50 1.52
N ASN A 66 -1.18 -9.61 1.79
CA ASN A 66 -0.64 -9.57 3.15
C ASN A 66 -0.92 -8.23 3.85
N LEU A 67 -0.77 -7.11 3.14
CA LEU A 67 -1.06 -5.78 3.68
C LEU A 67 -2.56 -5.61 3.94
N MET A 68 -3.42 -6.04 3.00
CA MET A 68 -4.88 -5.97 3.17
C MET A 68 -5.34 -6.82 4.34
N ALA A 69 -4.80 -8.04 4.47
CA ALA A 69 -5.07 -8.91 5.63
C ALA A 69 -4.58 -8.27 6.93
N CYS A 70 -3.40 -7.64 6.93
CA CYS A 70 -2.90 -6.89 8.10
C CYS A 70 -3.89 -5.81 8.53
N CYS A 71 -4.41 -5.02 7.60
CA CYS A 71 -5.41 -4.01 7.90
C CYS A 71 -6.68 -4.64 8.49
N ILE A 72 -7.20 -5.70 7.87
CA ILE A 72 -8.43 -6.39 8.32
C ILE A 72 -8.26 -6.95 9.75
N GLU A 73 -7.19 -7.68 10.00
CA GLU A 73 -6.92 -8.32 11.30
C GLU A 73 -6.66 -7.30 12.43
N ASN A 74 -6.22 -6.10 12.10
CA ASN A 74 -6.03 -5.00 13.05
C ASN A 74 -7.21 -4.01 13.07
N ASN A 75 -8.37 -4.36 12.50
CA ASN A 75 -9.56 -3.50 12.37
C ASN A 75 -9.27 -2.13 11.74
N GLN A 76 -8.24 -2.07 10.89
CA GLN A 76 -7.83 -0.86 10.21
C GLN A 76 -8.56 -0.74 8.86
N LYS A 77 -9.15 0.42 8.60
CA LYS A 77 -9.73 0.74 7.29
C LYS A 77 -8.62 1.07 6.30
N PHE A 78 -8.83 0.67 5.04
CA PHE A 78 -7.85 0.94 3.98
C PHE A 78 -8.52 1.29 2.64
N LEU A 79 -7.79 2.00 1.79
CA LEU A 79 -8.13 2.34 0.42
C LEU A 79 -6.86 2.26 -0.43
N ILE A 80 -6.72 1.21 -1.22
CA ILE A 80 -5.50 0.91 -1.98
C ILE A 80 -5.80 0.93 -3.47
N ARG A 81 -5.01 1.68 -4.23
CA ARG A 81 -5.04 1.60 -5.69
C ARG A 81 -4.46 0.27 -6.15
N THR A 82 -5.12 -0.34 -7.14
CA THR A 82 -4.66 -1.56 -7.78
C THR A 82 -4.36 -1.33 -9.26
N LYS A 83 -3.68 -2.29 -9.88
CA LYS A 83 -3.63 -2.36 -11.33
C LYS A 83 -5.01 -2.67 -11.86
N ASP A 84 -5.27 -2.28 -13.11
CA ASP A 84 -6.55 -2.56 -13.76
C ASP A 84 -6.82 -4.07 -13.90
N ILE A 85 -8.09 -4.43 -14.06
CA ILE A 85 -8.58 -5.81 -14.17
C ILE A 85 -7.90 -6.62 -15.27
N ASN A 86 -7.53 -5.98 -16.37
CA ASN A 86 -6.89 -6.60 -17.54
C ASN A 86 -5.37 -6.77 -17.41
N VAL A 87 -4.77 -6.37 -16.27
CA VAL A 87 -3.34 -6.53 -16.04
C VAL A 87 -3.07 -7.86 -15.35
N TYR A 88 -2.36 -8.77 -16.00
CA TYR A 88 -2.06 -10.12 -15.49
C TYR A 88 -1.54 -10.16 -14.05
N SER A 89 -0.73 -9.17 -13.65
CA SER A 89 -0.16 -9.09 -12.30
C SER A 89 -1.04 -8.37 -11.28
N SER A 90 -2.26 -7.99 -11.65
CA SER A 90 -3.25 -7.42 -10.72
C SER A 90 -3.85 -8.50 -9.83
N ILE A 91 -4.15 -8.16 -8.57
CA ILE A 91 -4.97 -9.01 -7.70
C ILE A 91 -6.38 -9.22 -8.26
N LEU A 92 -6.82 -8.34 -9.17
CA LEU A 92 -8.14 -8.39 -9.81
C LEU A 92 -8.18 -9.29 -11.05
N SER A 93 -7.04 -9.71 -11.58
CA SER A 93 -6.92 -10.35 -12.91
C SER A 93 -7.71 -11.65 -13.10
N ASN A 94 -8.08 -12.35 -12.05
CA ASN A 94 -8.87 -13.58 -12.13
C ASN A 94 -10.25 -13.46 -11.49
N MET A 95 -10.71 -12.22 -11.32
CA MET A 95 -12.03 -11.93 -10.82
C MET A 95 -12.93 -11.56 -11.99
N ASN A 96 -13.86 -12.31 -12.39
CA ASN A 96 -14.77 -12.04 -13.52
C ASN A 96 -15.52 -10.70 -13.33
N LEU A 97 -14.77 -9.59 -13.48
CA LEU A 97 -15.25 -8.23 -13.27
C LEU A 97 -15.63 -7.59 -14.61
N PRO A 98 -16.62 -6.68 -14.64
CA PRO A 98 -17.01 -5.97 -15.86
C PRO A 98 -15.89 -5.12 -16.45
N ASP A 99 -15.85 -4.97 -17.77
CA ASP A 99 -14.91 -4.05 -18.45
C ASP A 99 -15.33 -2.58 -18.35
N GLU A 100 -16.50 -2.31 -17.79
CA GLU A 100 -17.07 -0.98 -17.57
C GLU A 100 -16.69 -0.42 -16.20
N GLU A 101 -17.28 0.73 -15.85
CA GLU A 101 -17.25 1.25 -14.47
C GLU A 101 -18.12 0.38 -13.57
N PHE A 102 -17.61 0.10 -12.39
CA PHE A 102 -18.36 -0.69 -11.40
C PHE A 102 -17.98 -0.35 -9.96
N ASP A 103 -18.84 -0.77 -9.05
CA ASP A 103 -18.66 -0.75 -7.61
C ASP A 103 -19.25 -2.05 -7.05
N LEU A 104 -18.40 -3.04 -6.77
CA LEU A 104 -18.81 -4.41 -6.45
C LEU A 104 -18.13 -4.91 -5.19
N ASP A 105 -18.86 -5.73 -4.43
CA ASP A 105 -18.29 -6.52 -3.36
C ASP A 105 -17.81 -7.86 -3.92
N VAL A 106 -16.59 -8.23 -3.58
CA VAL A 106 -15.96 -9.48 -4.01
C VAL A 106 -15.42 -10.23 -2.80
N THR A 107 -15.61 -11.55 -2.81
CA THR A 107 -15.00 -12.44 -1.82
C THR A 107 -13.92 -13.26 -2.48
N LYS A 108 -12.70 -13.20 -1.94
CA LYS A 108 -11.57 -14.04 -2.34
C LYS A 108 -11.18 -14.97 -1.21
N ILE A 109 -10.95 -16.23 -1.55
CA ILE A 109 -10.40 -17.21 -0.62
C ILE A 109 -8.94 -17.47 -0.97
N LEU A 110 -8.06 -16.98 -0.13
CA LEU A 110 -6.62 -17.25 -0.25
C LEU A 110 -6.32 -18.64 0.29
N THR A 111 -5.45 -19.40 -0.35
CA THR A 111 -5.10 -20.76 0.10
C THR A 111 -3.70 -21.18 -0.33
N ARG A 112 -3.08 -22.04 0.46
CA ARG A 112 -1.85 -22.76 0.07
C ARG A 112 -2.12 -24.12 -0.55
N LYS A 113 -3.37 -24.58 -0.57
CA LYS A 113 -3.77 -25.85 -1.18
C LYS A 113 -3.90 -25.72 -2.69
N GLN A 114 -3.45 -26.75 -3.39
CA GLN A 114 -3.57 -26.89 -4.85
C GLN A 114 -4.39 -28.13 -5.19
N THR A 115 -5.64 -28.18 -4.72
CA THR A 115 -6.59 -29.23 -5.08
C THR A 115 -7.15 -28.99 -6.48
N ASN A 116 -7.82 -30.00 -7.06
CA ASN A 116 -8.51 -29.84 -8.34
C ASN A 116 -9.56 -28.72 -8.28
N GLU A 117 -10.27 -28.60 -7.16
CA GLU A 117 -11.26 -27.53 -6.91
C GLU A 117 -10.59 -26.14 -6.94
N THR A 118 -9.54 -25.93 -6.14
CA THR A 118 -8.88 -24.60 -6.05
C THR A 118 -8.19 -24.19 -7.34
N LYS A 119 -7.80 -25.16 -8.18
CA LYS A 119 -7.24 -24.89 -9.51
C LYS A 119 -8.28 -24.58 -10.56
N ALA A 120 -9.47 -25.20 -10.45
CA ALA A 120 -10.56 -25.04 -11.41
C ALA A 120 -11.25 -23.68 -11.24
N ASP A 121 -11.45 -23.22 -9.99
CA ASP A 121 -12.14 -21.96 -9.70
C ASP A 121 -11.18 -20.86 -9.22
N LYS A 122 -10.47 -20.26 -10.18
CA LYS A 122 -9.56 -19.12 -9.93
C LYS A 122 -10.30 -17.81 -9.63
N GLN A 123 -11.60 -17.75 -9.89
CA GLN A 123 -12.39 -16.57 -9.52
C GLN A 123 -12.58 -16.51 -8.01
N LYS A 124 -12.85 -17.65 -7.38
CA LYS A 124 -13.06 -17.78 -5.94
C LYS A 124 -11.73 -17.93 -5.18
N TYR A 125 -10.84 -18.77 -5.68
CA TYR A 125 -9.59 -19.13 -4.98
C TYR A 125 -8.38 -18.42 -5.55
N THR A 126 -7.48 -17.99 -4.67
CA THR A 126 -6.15 -17.48 -5.02
C THR A 126 -5.09 -18.29 -4.30
N PHE A 127 -4.21 -18.92 -5.08
CA PHE A 127 -3.08 -19.66 -4.52
C PHE A 127 -2.01 -18.71 -4.02
N ILE A 128 -1.61 -18.90 -2.77
CA ILE A 128 -0.53 -18.16 -2.11
C ILE A 128 0.64 -19.10 -1.88
N SER A 129 1.76 -18.82 -2.55
CA SER A 129 2.98 -19.63 -2.42
C SER A 129 3.50 -19.66 -0.98
N ASN A 130 4.09 -20.78 -0.57
CA ASN A 130 4.78 -20.91 0.71
C ASN A 130 5.97 -19.95 0.86
N LYS A 131 6.48 -19.42 -0.26
CA LYS A 131 7.57 -18.42 -0.29
C LYS A 131 7.06 -16.99 -0.12
N SER A 132 5.75 -16.77 -0.14
CA SER A 132 5.18 -15.44 0.06
C SER A 132 5.23 -15.05 1.53
N ASP A 133 5.19 -13.75 1.76
CA ASP A 133 5.17 -13.13 3.10
C ASP A 133 3.80 -13.20 3.78
N PHE A 134 2.79 -13.88 3.19
CA PHE A 134 1.46 -13.97 3.77
C PHE A 134 1.46 -14.80 5.05
N SER A 135 1.12 -14.17 6.19
CA SER A 135 1.25 -14.74 7.53
C SER A 135 -0.08 -15.04 8.25
N TYR A 136 -1.23 -14.75 7.61
CA TYR A 136 -2.56 -14.78 8.24
C TYR A 136 -3.34 -16.09 8.10
N PHE A 137 -2.74 -17.15 7.59
CA PHE A 137 -3.44 -18.45 7.56
C PHE A 137 -3.64 -19.05 8.95
N GLY A 138 -2.71 -18.80 9.89
CA GLY A 138 -2.72 -19.43 11.23
C GLY A 138 -2.72 -20.96 11.11
N THR A 139 -3.69 -21.62 11.76
CA THR A 139 -3.94 -23.06 11.66
C THR A 139 -4.91 -23.42 10.54
N LYS A 140 -5.45 -22.42 9.81
CA LYS A 140 -6.41 -22.62 8.73
C LYS A 140 -5.67 -22.76 7.39
N ASP A 141 -6.22 -23.58 6.50
CA ASP A 141 -5.70 -23.71 5.12
C ASP A 141 -6.21 -22.63 4.18
N TYR A 142 -7.18 -21.86 4.62
CA TYR A 142 -7.93 -20.88 3.83
C TYR A 142 -8.07 -19.58 4.64
N TYR A 143 -7.94 -18.46 3.93
CA TYR A 143 -8.21 -17.12 4.47
C TYR A 143 -9.23 -16.43 3.55
N GLU A 144 -10.41 -16.16 4.08
CA GLU A 144 -11.47 -15.46 3.36
C GLU A 144 -11.27 -13.95 3.49
N MET A 145 -11.31 -13.26 2.37
CA MET A 145 -11.13 -11.81 2.29
C MET A 145 -12.29 -11.19 1.52
N ASN A 146 -13.08 -10.38 2.21
CA ASN A 146 -14.19 -9.63 1.64
C ASN A 146 -13.71 -8.20 1.33
N LEU A 147 -13.84 -7.80 0.08
CA LEU A 147 -13.32 -6.55 -0.45
C LEU A 147 -14.40 -5.85 -1.26
N ARG A 148 -14.44 -4.53 -1.19
CA ARG A 148 -15.15 -3.70 -2.15
C ARG A 148 -14.14 -3.26 -3.21
N VAL A 149 -14.47 -3.48 -4.46
CA VAL A 149 -13.66 -3.09 -5.62
C VAL A 149 -14.45 -2.06 -6.41
N VAL A 150 -13.83 -0.93 -6.67
CA VAL A 150 -14.41 0.12 -7.51
C VAL A 150 -13.51 0.37 -8.71
N ARG A 151 -14.12 0.55 -9.88
CA ARG A 151 -13.45 0.90 -11.12
C ARG A 151 -14.17 2.08 -11.76
N PHE A 152 -13.44 3.14 -12.05
CA PHE A 152 -14.01 4.36 -12.61
C PHE A 152 -13.07 4.99 -13.65
N LYS A 153 -13.66 5.74 -14.58
CA LYS A 153 -12.91 6.48 -15.60
C LYS A 153 -12.18 7.67 -15.00
N ILE A 154 -10.93 7.85 -15.43
CA ILE A 154 -10.15 9.09 -15.24
C ILE A 154 -10.19 9.91 -16.53
N THR A 155 -10.02 9.23 -17.67
CA THR A 155 -10.16 9.78 -19.03
C THR A 155 -10.99 8.82 -19.87
N ASP A 156 -11.28 9.16 -21.13
CA ASP A 156 -12.07 8.30 -22.00
C ASP A 156 -11.49 6.90 -22.15
N ASP A 157 -10.16 6.77 -22.12
CA ASP A 157 -9.43 5.52 -22.37
C ASP A 157 -8.73 4.94 -21.12
N THR A 158 -8.82 5.60 -19.95
CA THR A 158 -8.09 5.18 -18.76
C THR A 158 -9.01 5.02 -17.56
N TYR A 159 -8.79 3.92 -16.85
CA TYR A 159 -9.52 3.60 -15.63
C TYR A 159 -8.59 3.58 -14.42
N GLU A 160 -9.17 3.86 -13.27
CA GLU A 160 -8.54 3.63 -11.96
C GLU A 160 -9.35 2.61 -11.19
N CYS A 161 -8.64 1.67 -10.54
CA CYS A 161 -9.21 0.67 -9.69
C CYS A 161 -8.75 0.88 -8.25
N LEU A 162 -9.69 0.87 -7.32
CA LEU A 162 -9.43 0.92 -5.88
C LEU A 162 -10.02 -0.32 -5.21
N VAL A 163 -9.30 -0.82 -4.21
CA VAL A 163 -9.76 -1.91 -3.35
C VAL A 163 -9.80 -1.42 -1.91
N THR A 164 -10.87 -1.74 -1.19
CA THR A 164 -11.11 -1.24 0.15
C THR A 164 -11.93 -2.22 1.00
N ASN A 165 -11.91 -2.04 2.32
CA ASN A 165 -12.86 -2.63 3.27
C ASN A 165 -13.90 -1.62 3.78
N LEU A 166 -13.99 -0.44 3.16
CA LEU A 166 -15.02 0.58 3.44
C LEU A 166 -16.34 0.17 2.77
N THR A 167 -17.44 0.30 3.50
CA THR A 167 -18.77 -0.01 2.97
C THR A 167 -19.34 1.14 2.15
N ARG A 168 -20.36 0.87 1.35
CA ARG A 168 -21.06 1.90 0.55
C ARG A 168 -21.87 2.86 1.41
N ASP A 169 -22.37 2.36 2.55
CA ASP A 169 -23.14 3.18 3.50
C ASP A 169 -22.26 4.18 4.23
N GLU A 170 -20.97 3.83 4.43
CA GLU A 170 -19.99 4.73 5.05
C GLU A 170 -19.45 5.75 4.05
N PHE A 171 -19.15 5.31 2.82
CA PHE A 171 -18.48 6.15 1.80
C PHE A 171 -18.99 5.82 0.39
N ASP A 172 -19.52 6.82 -0.29
CA ASP A 172 -19.86 6.70 -1.70
C ASP A 172 -18.61 6.73 -2.61
N LEU A 173 -18.80 6.50 -3.91
CA LEU A 173 -17.69 6.50 -4.88
C LEU A 173 -16.96 7.84 -4.96
N ASN A 174 -17.68 8.96 -4.84
CA ASN A 174 -17.07 10.29 -4.93
C ASN A 174 -16.22 10.61 -3.69
N GLU A 175 -16.64 10.12 -2.54
CA GLU A 175 -15.87 10.22 -1.30
C GLU A 175 -14.61 9.38 -1.37
N LEU A 176 -14.67 8.15 -1.90
CA LEU A 176 -13.50 7.31 -2.13
C LEU A 176 -12.50 8.00 -3.08
N LYS A 177 -12.97 8.62 -4.17
CA LYS A 177 -12.12 9.38 -5.10
C LYS A 177 -11.42 10.55 -4.40
N LYS A 178 -12.16 11.32 -3.59
CA LYS A 178 -11.60 12.46 -2.83
C LYS A 178 -10.55 12.00 -1.83
N MET A 179 -10.85 10.97 -1.03
CA MET A 179 -9.91 10.41 -0.05
C MET A 179 -8.65 9.88 -0.72
N TYR A 180 -8.80 9.15 -1.83
CA TYR A 180 -7.64 8.65 -2.55
C TYR A 180 -6.79 9.78 -3.13
N HIS A 181 -7.41 10.86 -3.59
CA HIS A 181 -6.70 12.04 -4.09
C HIS A 181 -5.81 12.70 -3.01
N MET A 182 -6.23 12.71 -1.76
CA MET A 182 -5.44 13.25 -0.64
C MET A 182 -4.09 12.52 -0.47
N ARG A 183 -3.96 11.30 -0.95
CA ARG A 183 -2.68 10.56 -0.94
C ARG A 183 -1.51 11.34 -1.55
N TRP A 184 -1.78 12.25 -2.49
CA TRP A 184 -0.74 13.08 -3.12
C TRP A 184 -0.05 14.04 -2.14
N ASP A 185 -0.62 14.29 -0.98
CA ASP A 185 -0.05 15.18 0.03
C ASP A 185 1.27 14.64 0.58
N ILE A 186 1.43 13.31 0.70
CA ILE A 186 2.71 12.70 1.11
C ILE A 186 3.82 12.97 0.08
N GLU A 187 3.49 13.02 -1.20
CA GLU A 187 4.49 13.34 -2.25
C GLU A 187 4.94 14.81 -2.13
N THR A 188 4.01 15.68 -1.79
CA THR A 188 4.29 17.09 -1.50
C THR A 188 5.12 17.22 -0.23
N ALA A 189 4.78 16.50 0.84
CA ALA A 189 5.55 16.45 2.08
C ALA A 189 6.99 15.99 1.83
N PHE A 190 7.20 14.94 1.05
CA PHE A 190 8.56 14.52 0.68
C PHE A 190 9.32 15.54 -0.19
N LYS A 191 8.63 16.31 -1.03
CA LYS A 191 9.27 17.42 -1.76
C LYS A 191 9.72 18.53 -0.80
N VAL A 192 8.90 18.88 0.17
CA VAL A 192 9.27 19.87 1.23
C VAL A 192 10.50 19.38 1.99
N LEU A 193 10.50 18.14 2.48
CA LEU A 193 11.65 17.56 3.17
C LEU A 193 12.92 17.61 2.33
N LYS A 194 12.86 17.24 1.06
CA LYS A 194 14.02 17.19 0.16
C LYS A 194 14.56 18.57 -0.18
N TYR A 195 13.71 19.49 -0.56
CA TYR A 195 14.13 20.74 -1.23
C TYR A 195 14.06 21.97 -0.34
N ILE A 196 13.19 22.02 0.66
CA ILE A 196 13.05 23.16 1.57
C ILE A 196 13.84 22.93 2.85
N ILE A 197 13.68 21.75 3.46
CA ILE A 197 14.39 21.41 4.72
C ILE A 197 15.82 20.89 4.45
N GLY A 198 16.13 20.52 3.20
CA GLY A 198 17.52 20.25 2.79
C GLY A 198 17.97 18.80 2.96
N MET A 199 17.05 17.82 3.04
CA MET A 199 17.40 16.39 3.16
C MET A 199 18.19 15.80 1.97
N MET A 200 18.52 16.61 0.96
CA MET A 200 19.39 16.21 -0.15
C MET A 200 20.88 16.29 0.20
N SER A 201 21.25 16.97 1.28
CA SER A 201 22.65 17.20 1.66
C SER A 201 22.81 17.02 3.16
N PHE A 202 23.46 15.93 3.55
CA PHE A 202 23.75 15.64 4.95
C PHE A 202 25.12 16.19 5.36
N HIS A 203 25.20 16.72 6.58
CA HIS A 203 26.45 17.23 7.16
C HIS A 203 27.37 16.09 7.57
N SER A 204 26.81 14.99 8.00
CA SER A 204 27.57 13.82 8.45
C SER A 204 27.74 12.77 7.35
N LYS A 205 28.82 11.99 7.48
CA LYS A 205 29.06 10.77 6.70
C LYS A 205 28.72 9.49 7.48
N LYS A 206 28.50 9.59 8.78
CA LYS A 206 28.17 8.43 9.64
C LYS A 206 26.67 8.20 9.62
N ARG A 207 26.27 6.93 9.39
CA ARG A 207 24.86 6.53 9.26
C ARG A 207 23.98 7.04 10.40
N ASN A 208 24.41 6.86 11.64
CA ASN A 208 23.60 7.25 12.81
C ASN A 208 23.32 8.75 12.85
N PHE A 209 24.29 9.58 12.48
CA PHE A 209 24.10 11.03 12.42
C PHE A 209 23.22 11.44 11.24
N ILE A 210 23.35 10.77 10.08
CA ILE A 210 22.45 10.99 8.94
C ILE A 210 21.01 10.65 9.35
N GLN A 211 20.78 9.55 10.07
CA GLN A 211 19.47 9.21 10.58
C GLN A 211 18.91 10.28 11.53
N GLN A 212 19.76 10.83 12.42
CA GLN A 212 19.36 11.93 13.29
C GLN A 212 18.98 13.19 12.49
N GLU A 213 19.74 13.54 11.46
CA GLU A 213 19.40 14.66 10.57
C GLU A 213 18.05 14.42 9.87
N ILE A 214 17.79 13.20 9.38
CA ILE A 214 16.50 12.83 8.77
C ILE A 214 15.36 12.98 9.76
N TYR A 215 15.46 12.39 10.96
CA TYR A 215 14.40 12.51 11.97
C TYR A 215 14.19 13.95 12.42
N SER A 216 15.26 14.74 12.55
CA SER A 216 15.14 16.17 12.85
C SER A 216 14.38 16.93 11.75
N ALA A 217 14.67 16.61 10.49
CA ALA A 217 13.96 17.20 9.35
C ALA A 217 12.46 16.83 9.33
N ILE A 218 12.13 15.58 9.64
CA ILE A 218 10.74 15.10 9.74
C ILE A 218 10.01 15.79 10.88
N LEU A 219 10.66 16.04 12.02
CA LEU A 219 10.06 16.76 13.16
C LEU A 219 9.85 18.26 12.89
N LEU A 220 10.59 18.84 11.94
CA LEU A 220 10.45 20.25 11.54
C LEU A 220 9.38 20.46 10.45
N HIS A 221 8.92 19.37 9.83
CA HIS A 221 7.87 19.40 8.83
C HIS A 221 6.50 19.64 9.45
#